data_eebd3f6b7a885d6f7a9b69dadef5c3d2
#
_entry.id   eebd3f6b7a885d6f7a9b69dadef5c3d2
#
_cell.length_a   1.000
_cell.length_b   1.000
_cell.length_c   1.000
_cell.angle_alpha   90.00
_cell.angle_beta   90.00
_cell.angle_gamma   90.00
#
_symmetry.space_group_name_H-M   'P 1'
#
loop_
_entity.id
_entity.type
_entity.pdbx_description
1 polymer ?
#
loop_
_entity_poly.entity_id
_entity_poly.type
_entity_poly.pdbx_seq_one_letter_code
_entity_poly.pdbx_strand_id
1 'polypeptide(L)'
;MLQKLKILIILTTLLGIAFNANSESKRIFSENEFLSIFSGKPKSRVIKYLGEPDSKEMSIKPKGASSVIGRPSIDKRNSNKKDKIEMWYYSNLVRYAPKKTYLTVELTILNNRCVNIAFFNQ
;
A
#
# COMPACT_ATOMS: atom_id res chain seq x y z
N MET A 1 56.60 12.66 -16.00
CA MET A 1 56.15 11.38 -15.42
C MET A 1 55.23 11.55 -14.21
N LEU A 2 55.44 12.53 -13.37
CA LEU A 2 54.59 12.77 -12.17
C LEU A 2 53.17 13.25 -12.48
N GLN A 3 52.89 13.87 -13.63
CA GLN A 3 51.58 14.34 -14.01
C GLN A 3 50.63 13.21 -14.45
N LYS A 4 51.13 12.12 -15.00
CA LYS A 4 50.33 10.97 -15.40
C LYS A 4 49.87 10.16 -14.19
N LEU A 5 50.60 10.19 -13.07
CA LEU A 5 50.21 9.53 -11.85
C LEU A 5 49.11 10.27 -11.09
N LYS A 6 49.05 11.59 -11.21
CA LYS A 6 47.98 12.40 -10.57
C LYS A 6 46.62 12.22 -11.21
N ILE A 7 46.57 11.93 -12.49
CA ILE A 7 45.31 11.70 -13.24
C ILE A 7 44.71 10.33 -12.88
N LEU A 8 45.55 9.34 -12.57
CA LEU A 8 45.08 8.00 -12.24
C LEU A 8 44.41 7.94 -10.85
N ILE A 9 44.83 8.81 -9.92
CA ILE A 9 44.30 8.85 -8.56
C ILE A 9 42.92 9.54 -8.51
N ILE A 10 42.63 10.44 -9.44
CA ILE A 10 41.34 11.15 -9.50
C ILE A 10 40.22 10.24 -10.07
N LEU A 11 40.56 9.25 -10.88
CA LEU A 11 39.59 8.38 -11.54
C LEU A 11 39.06 7.26 -10.63
N THR A 12 39.75 6.97 -9.52
CA THR A 12 39.35 5.90 -8.60
C THR A 12 38.42 6.36 -7.47
N THR A 13 38.22 7.65 -7.27
CA THR A 13 37.38 8.19 -6.21
C THR A 13 35.92 8.37 -6.61
N LEU A 14 35.56 8.13 -7.87
CA LEU A 14 34.20 8.36 -8.37
C LEU A 14 33.30 7.11 -8.36
N LEU A 15 33.76 5.98 -7.83
CA LEU A 15 33.00 4.73 -7.80
C LEU A 15 32.44 4.37 -6.43
N GLY A 16 32.33 5.36 -5.55
CA GLY A 16 31.76 5.19 -4.20
C GLY A 16 30.40 5.81 -4.05
N ILE A 17 29.50 5.68 -5.04
CA ILE A 17 28.08 5.94 -4.80
C ILE A 17 27.56 4.72 -4.04
N ALA A 18 27.71 4.77 -2.72
CA ALA A 18 26.96 3.89 -1.85
C ALA A 18 25.48 4.10 -2.15
N PHE A 19 24.86 3.14 -2.83
CA PHE A 19 23.42 2.99 -2.82
C PHE A 19 23.04 2.71 -1.37
N ASN A 20 22.75 3.76 -0.61
CA ASN A 20 22.00 3.62 0.61
C ASN A 20 20.61 3.13 0.19
N ALA A 21 20.46 1.84 0.08
CA ALA A 21 19.15 1.23 0.11
C ALA A 21 18.60 1.50 1.51
N ASN A 22 17.89 2.60 1.67
CA ASN A 22 17.05 2.82 2.82
C ASN A 22 15.98 1.73 2.76
N SER A 23 16.24 0.62 3.42
CA SER A 23 15.19 -0.29 3.81
C SER A 23 14.40 0.44 4.90
N GLU A 24 13.43 1.24 4.49
CA GLU A 24 12.45 1.79 5.41
C GLU A 24 11.76 0.62 6.08
N SER A 25 12.00 0.45 7.37
CA SER A 25 11.28 -0.53 8.17
C SER A 25 9.80 -0.19 8.08
N LYS A 26 8.97 -1.09 7.55
CA LYS A 26 7.54 -0.91 7.44
C LYS A 26 6.97 -0.55 8.82
N ARG A 27 6.30 0.60 8.91
CA ARG A 27 5.60 0.99 10.11
C ARG A 27 4.49 -0.01 10.41
N ILE A 28 4.40 -0.46 11.66
CA ILE A 28 3.32 -1.31 12.14
C ILE A 28 2.29 -0.42 12.86
N PHE A 29 1.03 -0.61 12.52
CA PHE A 29 -0.11 0.14 13.03
C PHE A 29 -0.89 -0.70 14.05
N SER A 30 -1.59 -0.07 14.98
CA SER A 30 -2.71 -0.71 15.68
C SER A 30 -3.94 -0.74 14.76
N GLU A 31 -4.93 -1.60 15.07
CA GLU A 31 -6.17 -1.66 14.29
C GLU A 31 -6.88 -0.32 14.22
N ASN A 32 -7.09 0.33 15.38
CA ASN A 32 -7.77 1.61 15.45
C ASN A 32 -7.03 2.72 14.70
N GLU A 33 -5.71 2.74 14.80
CA GLU A 33 -4.87 3.69 14.07
C GLU A 33 -5.00 3.48 12.56
N PHE A 34 -4.92 2.23 12.10
CA PHE A 34 -5.04 1.89 10.69
C PHE A 34 -6.40 2.27 10.12
N LEU A 35 -7.48 1.92 10.82
CA LEU A 35 -8.84 2.28 10.42
C LEU A 35 -9.04 3.80 10.37
N SER A 36 -8.53 4.54 11.34
CA SER A 36 -8.69 6.00 11.37
C SER A 36 -7.93 6.72 10.24
N ILE A 37 -6.79 6.19 9.84
CA ILE A 37 -5.96 6.79 8.79
C ILE A 37 -6.51 6.49 7.39
N PHE A 38 -7.03 5.29 7.15
CA PHE A 38 -7.31 4.81 5.80
C PHE A 38 -8.78 4.60 5.46
N SER A 39 -9.65 4.37 6.44
CA SER A 39 -11.08 4.13 6.18
C SER A 39 -11.75 5.35 5.55
N GLY A 40 -12.41 5.14 4.41
CA GLY A 40 -13.08 6.19 3.65
C GLY A 40 -12.15 7.19 2.96
N LYS A 41 -10.84 6.96 2.96
CA LYS A 41 -9.85 7.89 2.42
C LYS A 41 -9.48 7.57 0.97
N PRO A 42 -8.98 8.56 0.20
CA PRO A 42 -8.54 8.34 -1.17
C PRO A 42 -7.39 7.33 -1.24
N LYS A 43 -7.34 6.56 -2.33
CA LYS A 43 -6.27 5.59 -2.56
C LYS A 43 -4.87 6.24 -2.58
N SER A 44 -4.76 7.51 -2.96
CA SER A 44 -3.51 8.27 -2.91
C SER A 44 -2.94 8.37 -1.49
N ARG A 45 -3.79 8.43 -0.46
CA ARG A 45 -3.35 8.39 0.93
C ARG A 45 -2.77 7.03 1.29
N VAL A 46 -3.40 5.96 0.84
CA VAL A 46 -2.89 4.59 1.06
C VAL A 46 -1.48 4.44 0.47
N ILE A 47 -1.30 4.83 -0.78
CA ILE A 47 0.02 4.81 -1.44
C ILE A 47 1.04 5.67 -0.71
N LYS A 48 0.65 6.86 -0.26
CA LYS A 48 1.55 7.78 0.45
C LYS A 48 2.11 7.17 1.74
N TYR A 49 1.27 6.45 2.51
CA TYR A 49 1.66 5.90 3.81
C TYR A 49 2.18 4.47 3.75
N LEU A 50 1.65 3.64 2.87
CA LEU A 50 1.95 2.22 2.80
C LEU A 50 2.80 1.82 1.59
N GLY A 51 2.87 2.68 0.57
CA GLY A 51 3.44 2.33 -0.73
C GLY A 51 2.52 1.42 -1.54
N GLU A 52 3.05 0.81 -2.59
CA GLU A 52 2.31 -0.15 -3.40
C GLU A 52 1.97 -1.40 -2.58
N PRO A 53 0.78 -1.99 -2.78
CA PRO A 53 0.43 -3.23 -2.11
C PRO A 53 1.26 -4.43 -2.59
N ASP A 54 1.36 -5.45 -1.76
CA ASP A 54 2.06 -6.69 -2.09
C ASP A 54 1.38 -7.43 -3.25
N SER A 55 0.05 -7.36 -3.32
CA SER A 55 -0.73 -7.84 -4.47
C SER A 55 -2.02 -7.05 -4.66
N LYS A 56 -2.53 -7.08 -5.89
CA LYS A 56 -3.77 -6.42 -6.31
C LYS A 56 -4.64 -7.40 -7.11
N GLU A 57 -5.95 -7.31 -6.88
CA GLU A 57 -6.95 -7.97 -7.73
C GLU A 57 -7.95 -6.91 -8.23
N MET A 58 -8.38 -7.06 -9.47
CA MET A 58 -9.25 -6.08 -10.13
C MET A 58 -10.62 -6.68 -10.40
N SER A 59 -11.67 -5.89 -10.18
CA SER A 59 -13.06 -6.24 -10.55
C SER A 59 -13.61 -7.53 -9.90
N ILE A 60 -13.07 -7.95 -8.76
CA ILE A 60 -13.52 -9.12 -8.03
C ILE A 60 -14.37 -8.67 -6.84
N LYS A 61 -15.50 -9.36 -6.61
CA LYS A 61 -16.32 -9.11 -5.43
C LYS A 61 -15.54 -9.51 -4.16
N PRO A 62 -15.29 -8.59 -3.21
CA PRO A 62 -14.51 -8.89 -2.02
C PRO A 62 -15.21 -9.94 -1.14
N LYS A 63 -14.46 -10.88 -0.61
CA LYS A 63 -15.00 -11.93 0.28
C LYS A 63 -15.59 -11.36 1.58
N GLY A 64 -15.02 -10.27 2.10
CA GLY A 64 -15.47 -9.64 3.34
C GLY A 64 -16.37 -8.41 3.19
N ALA A 65 -16.58 -7.91 1.97
CA ALA A 65 -17.25 -6.63 1.73
C ALA A 65 -18.62 -6.75 1.04
N SER A 66 -19.23 -7.92 1.05
CA SER A 66 -20.54 -8.17 0.37
C SER A 66 -21.65 -7.24 0.82
N SER A 67 -21.62 -6.76 2.06
CA SER A 67 -22.62 -5.84 2.61
C SER A 67 -22.45 -4.39 2.14
N VAL A 68 -21.22 -4.01 1.74
CA VAL A 68 -20.92 -2.63 1.30
C VAL A 68 -21.19 -2.46 -0.19
N ILE A 69 -20.93 -3.48 -0.98
CA ILE A 69 -21.08 -3.44 -2.45
C ILE A 69 -22.50 -3.85 -2.90
N GLY A 70 -23.22 -4.58 -2.06
CA GLY A 70 -24.57 -5.06 -2.37
C GLY A 70 -25.70 -4.03 -2.21
N ARG A 71 -25.41 -2.80 -1.78
CA ARG A 71 -26.42 -1.73 -1.76
C ARG A 71 -26.49 -1.12 -3.15
N PRO A 72 -27.67 -1.13 -3.82
CA PRO A 72 -27.80 -0.40 -5.07
C PRO A 72 -27.48 1.07 -4.79
N SER A 73 -26.52 1.58 -5.52
CA SER A 73 -26.21 3.01 -5.52
C SER A 73 -27.51 3.77 -5.80
N ILE A 74 -27.95 4.60 -4.86
CA ILE A 74 -29.17 5.40 -4.99
C ILE A 74 -29.02 6.46 -6.08
N ASP A 75 -27.82 6.61 -6.60
CA ASP A 75 -27.52 7.57 -7.65
C ASP A 75 -27.76 6.97 -9.04
N LYS A 76 -29.04 6.84 -9.39
CA LYS A 76 -29.49 6.42 -10.73
C LYS A 76 -29.08 7.36 -11.87
N ARG A 77 -28.38 8.46 -11.57
CA ARG A 77 -28.03 9.49 -12.57
C ARG A 77 -26.79 9.19 -13.40
N ASN A 78 -26.01 8.17 -13.05
CA ASN A 78 -24.81 7.77 -13.79
C ASN A 78 -24.75 6.25 -14.06
N SER A 79 -25.82 5.69 -14.59
CA SER A 79 -25.94 4.25 -14.87
C SER A 79 -24.95 3.69 -15.92
N ASN A 80 -24.17 4.54 -16.58
CA ASN A 80 -23.22 4.14 -17.61
C ASN A 80 -21.76 4.07 -17.14
N LYS A 81 -21.44 4.48 -15.90
CA LYS A 81 -20.10 4.39 -15.37
C LYS A 81 -19.95 3.13 -14.53
N LYS A 82 -19.23 2.16 -15.07
CA LYS A 82 -18.90 0.93 -14.33
C LYS A 82 -18.03 1.27 -13.12
N ASP A 83 -18.40 0.76 -11.95
CA ASP A 83 -17.60 0.87 -10.75
C ASP A 83 -16.27 0.13 -10.92
N LYS A 84 -15.18 0.79 -10.59
CA LYS A 84 -13.86 0.21 -10.58
C LYS A 84 -13.56 -0.30 -9.17
N ILE A 85 -13.49 -1.61 -9.01
CA ILE A 85 -13.17 -2.26 -7.75
C ILE A 85 -11.77 -2.83 -7.83
N GLU A 86 -10.93 -2.48 -6.84
CA GLU A 86 -9.60 -3.02 -6.66
C GLU A 86 -9.51 -3.62 -5.25
N MET A 87 -8.96 -4.81 -5.14
CA MET A 87 -8.61 -5.43 -3.87
C MET A 87 -7.11 -5.33 -3.68
N TRP A 88 -6.67 -4.66 -2.63
CA TRP A 88 -5.27 -4.47 -2.31
C TRP A 88 -4.90 -5.25 -1.06
N TYR A 89 -3.80 -5.97 -1.12
CA TYR A 89 -3.32 -6.82 -0.04
C TYR A 89 -1.96 -6.36 0.46
N TYR A 90 -1.86 -6.20 1.77
CA TYR A 90 -0.62 -5.89 2.49
C TYR A 90 -0.35 -6.95 3.54
N SER A 91 0.91 -7.27 3.78
CA SER A 91 1.32 -8.28 4.75
C SER A 91 1.95 -7.64 5.98
N ASN A 92 1.63 -8.17 7.16
CA ASN A 92 2.29 -7.84 8.43
C ASN A 92 2.34 -6.34 8.76
N LEU A 93 1.25 -5.61 8.55
CA LEU A 93 1.17 -4.17 8.81
C LEU A 93 0.41 -3.80 10.07
N VAL A 94 -0.52 -4.63 10.53
CA VAL A 94 -1.43 -4.30 11.62
C VAL A 94 -1.30 -5.29 12.75
N ARG A 95 -1.14 -4.77 13.96
CA ARG A 95 -0.97 -5.54 15.18
C ARG A 95 -2.31 -5.81 15.85
N TYR A 96 -2.56 -7.05 16.24
CA TYR A 96 -3.70 -7.46 17.06
C TYR A 96 -3.32 -7.83 18.49
N ALA A 97 -2.03 -8.05 18.78
CA ALA A 97 -1.47 -8.33 20.08
C ALA A 97 -0.05 -7.74 20.19
N PRO A 98 0.55 -7.60 21.38
CA PRO A 98 1.81 -6.88 21.57
C PRO A 98 2.96 -7.26 20.64
N LYS A 99 3.04 -8.52 20.22
CA LYS A 99 4.10 -9.02 19.30
C LYS A 99 3.55 -9.79 18.10
N LYS A 100 2.26 -9.60 17.79
CA LYS A 100 1.59 -10.37 16.73
C LYS A 100 0.89 -9.41 15.77
N THR A 101 1.16 -9.61 14.49
CA THR A 101 0.51 -8.89 13.38
C THR A 101 -0.41 -9.82 12.61
N TYR A 102 -1.44 -9.24 12.01
CA TYR A 102 -2.24 -9.95 11.01
C TYR A 102 -1.36 -10.33 9.82
N LEU A 103 -1.53 -11.52 9.28
CA LEU A 103 -0.78 -11.97 8.11
C LEU A 103 -1.13 -11.12 6.89
N THR A 104 -2.41 -10.78 6.73
CA THR A 104 -2.91 -10.03 5.58
C THR A 104 -3.89 -8.97 5.99
N VAL A 105 -3.75 -7.79 5.41
CA VAL A 105 -4.73 -6.71 5.44
C VAL A 105 -5.27 -6.54 4.03
N GLU A 106 -6.59 -6.64 3.87
CA GLU A 106 -7.28 -6.44 2.61
C GLU A 106 -7.96 -5.07 2.60
N LEU A 107 -7.67 -4.25 1.59
CA LEU A 107 -8.34 -2.99 1.34
C LEU A 107 -9.22 -3.13 0.09
N THR A 108 -10.48 -2.78 0.21
CA THR A 108 -11.37 -2.62 -0.95
C THR A 108 -11.31 -1.17 -1.41
N ILE A 109 -10.81 -0.97 -2.61
CA ILE A 109 -10.75 0.34 -3.25
C ILE A 109 -11.87 0.42 -4.30
N LEU A 110 -12.86 1.25 -4.03
CA LEU A 110 -13.96 1.52 -4.95
C LEU A 110 -13.83 2.93 -5.50
N ASN A 111 -13.69 3.05 -6.82
CA ASN A 111 -13.56 4.34 -7.50
C ASN A 111 -12.51 5.26 -6.84
N ASN A 112 -11.30 4.72 -6.62
CA ASN A 112 -10.16 5.41 -6.02
C ASN A 112 -10.30 5.77 -4.53
N ARG A 113 -11.23 5.15 -3.80
CA ARG A 113 -11.46 5.38 -2.38
C ARG A 113 -11.48 4.07 -1.59
N CYS A 114 -10.79 4.04 -0.46
CA CYS A 114 -10.82 2.89 0.45
C CYS A 114 -12.16 2.84 1.17
N VAL A 115 -13.00 1.87 0.82
CA VAL A 115 -14.36 1.73 1.35
C VAL A 115 -14.51 0.62 2.38
N ASN A 116 -13.59 -0.33 2.39
CA ASN A 116 -13.58 -1.42 3.37
C ASN A 116 -12.16 -1.86 3.70
N ILE A 117 -11.97 -2.30 4.93
CA ILE A 117 -10.72 -2.85 5.45
C ILE A 117 -11.03 -4.14 6.19
N ALA A 118 -10.32 -5.21 5.87
CA ALA A 118 -10.44 -6.50 6.53
C ALA A 118 -9.06 -7.03 6.96
N PHE A 119 -9.01 -7.72 8.09
CA PHE A 119 -7.80 -8.28 8.67
C PHE A 119 -7.90 -9.78 8.73
N PHE A 120 -6.85 -10.49 8.32
CA PHE A 120 -6.82 -11.95 8.27
C PHE A 120 -5.55 -12.51 8.90
N ASN A 121 -5.72 -13.64 9.62
CA ASN A 121 -4.62 -14.43 10.19
C ASN A 121 -4.35 -15.75 9.42
N GLN A 122 -5.03 -15.92 8.30
CA GLN A 122 -4.89 -17.09 7.42
C GLN A 122 -4.43 -16.68 6.04
#